data_8be7ec7a614d795ab4590d28d8b0248a
#
_entry.id   8be7ec7a614d795ab4590d28d8b0248a
#
_cell.length_a   1.000
_cell.length_b   1.000
_cell.length_c   1.000
_cell.angle_alpha   90.00
_cell.angle_beta   90.00
_cell.angle_gamma   90.00
#
_symmetry.space_group_name_H-M   'P 1'
#
loop_
_entity.id
_entity.type
_entity.pdbx_description
1 polymer ?
#
loop_
_entity_poly.entity_id
_entity_poly.type
_entity_poly.pdbx_seq_one_letter_code
_entity_poly.pdbx_strand_id
1 'polypeptide(L)'
;MKLSKYIIIFLLFLLAIAGAWYMGFKTSMPQAHVQEDHSAILNQVQDVFKFIAVEGQVSEIYSYKDYYYYDLSPFRKKALIKVNAKVSIGYDFEKLNIQIDESTKQLIIKDLSSPEILSLDHDLEYYDVDEGTFNNFSPEDLTKLNESSKNYISKVAMDSDLYKRAEKQQEELFGMLQFILEPAGWQLVIENKEDSFLN
;
A
#
# COMPACT_ATOMS: atom_id res chain seq x y z
N MET A 1 -13.22 -66.52 -43.41
CA MET A 1 -12.86 -65.22 -44.03
C MET A 1 -13.84 -64.04 -43.87
N LYS A 2 -15.13 -64.23 -43.61
CA LYS A 2 -16.08 -63.12 -43.44
C LYS A 2 -16.05 -62.47 -42.04
N LEU A 3 -15.83 -63.26 -40.96
CA LEU A 3 -15.80 -62.78 -39.57
C LEU A 3 -14.64 -61.83 -39.29
N SER A 4 -13.49 -62.05 -39.89
CA SER A 4 -12.29 -61.22 -39.73
C SER A 4 -12.48 -59.79 -40.28
N LYS A 5 -13.24 -59.62 -41.35
CA LYS A 5 -13.55 -58.30 -41.94
C LYS A 5 -14.43 -57.46 -41.00
N TYR A 6 -15.40 -58.08 -40.36
CA TYR A 6 -16.29 -57.36 -39.40
C TYR A 6 -15.56 -56.93 -38.13
N ILE A 7 -14.60 -57.73 -37.67
CA ILE A 7 -13.73 -57.38 -36.53
C ILE A 7 -12.84 -56.17 -36.88
N ILE A 8 -12.28 -56.12 -38.07
CA ILE A 8 -11.45 -54.99 -38.51
C ILE A 8 -12.29 -53.70 -38.63
N ILE A 9 -13.48 -53.78 -39.18
CA ILE A 9 -14.40 -52.64 -39.31
C ILE A 9 -14.82 -52.14 -37.92
N PHE A 10 -15.11 -53.01 -36.98
CA PHE A 10 -15.45 -52.66 -35.61
C PHE A 10 -14.29 -51.97 -34.88
N LEU A 11 -13.06 -52.46 -35.10
CA LEU A 11 -11.86 -51.86 -34.50
C LEU A 11 -11.55 -50.45 -35.05
N LEU A 12 -11.75 -50.26 -36.36
CA LEU A 12 -11.62 -48.94 -37.02
C LEU A 12 -12.68 -47.96 -36.50
N PHE A 13 -13.91 -48.45 -36.28
CA PHE A 13 -15.00 -47.63 -35.73
C PHE A 13 -14.72 -47.19 -34.29
N LEU A 14 -14.20 -48.07 -33.44
CA LEU A 14 -13.73 -47.79 -32.08
C LEU A 14 -12.60 -46.74 -32.08
N LEU A 15 -11.66 -46.86 -33.02
CA LEU A 15 -10.54 -45.94 -33.15
C LEU A 15 -11.00 -44.54 -33.62
N ALA A 16 -12.01 -44.50 -34.50
CA ALA A 16 -12.62 -43.24 -34.93
C ALA A 16 -13.38 -42.54 -33.79
N ILE A 17 -14.11 -43.27 -32.93
CA ILE A 17 -14.78 -42.75 -31.75
C ILE A 17 -13.78 -42.21 -30.74
N ALA A 18 -12.70 -42.98 -30.46
CA ALA A 18 -11.63 -42.55 -29.56
C ALA A 18 -10.93 -41.27 -30.04
N GLY A 19 -10.68 -41.19 -31.36
CA GLY A 19 -10.11 -40.00 -31.99
C GLY A 19 -11.00 -38.79 -31.94
N ALA A 20 -12.31 -38.94 -32.19
CA ALA A 20 -13.28 -37.88 -32.07
C ALA A 20 -13.42 -37.39 -30.60
N TRP A 21 -13.38 -38.30 -29.65
CA TRP A 21 -13.42 -37.96 -28.22
C TRP A 21 -12.15 -37.22 -27.77
N TYR A 22 -10.99 -37.65 -28.21
CA TYR A 22 -9.72 -36.97 -27.94
C TYR A 22 -9.65 -35.58 -28.57
N MET A 23 -10.16 -35.41 -29.77
CA MET A 23 -10.21 -34.12 -30.45
C MET A 23 -11.23 -33.16 -29.78
N GLY A 24 -12.40 -33.68 -29.37
CA GLY A 24 -13.41 -32.92 -28.64
C GLY A 24 -12.95 -32.46 -27.27
N PHE A 25 -12.14 -33.26 -26.57
CA PHE A 25 -11.62 -32.90 -25.25
C PHE A 25 -10.59 -31.76 -25.31
N LYS A 26 -9.81 -31.71 -26.41
CA LYS A 26 -8.78 -30.68 -26.61
C LYS A 26 -9.33 -29.30 -26.97
N THR A 27 -10.54 -29.22 -27.55
CA THR A 27 -11.17 -27.97 -27.98
C THR A 27 -12.10 -27.35 -26.93
N SER A 28 -12.38 -28.06 -25.82
CA SER A 28 -13.34 -27.63 -24.80
C SER A 28 -12.68 -27.27 -23.45
N MET A 29 -11.45 -26.71 -23.45
CA MET A 29 -10.98 -26.07 -22.24
C MET A 29 -11.78 -24.77 -22.01
N PRO A 30 -12.58 -24.68 -20.96
CA PRO A 30 -13.28 -23.44 -20.65
C PRO A 30 -12.24 -22.36 -20.37
N GLN A 31 -12.26 -21.30 -21.16
CA GLN A 31 -11.51 -20.10 -20.83
C GLN A 31 -12.22 -19.45 -19.63
N ALA A 32 -11.45 -19.20 -18.59
CA ALA A 32 -11.95 -18.45 -17.45
C ALA A 32 -12.32 -17.03 -17.94
N HIS A 33 -13.62 -16.73 -17.97
CA HIS A 33 -14.10 -15.36 -18.18
C HIS A 33 -14.09 -14.66 -16.83
N VAL A 34 -13.23 -13.65 -16.69
CA VAL A 34 -13.29 -12.72 -15.56
C VAL A 34 -14.36 -11.70 -15.91
N GLN A 35 -15.45 -11.70 -15.17
CA GLN A 35 -16.46 -10.65 -15.20
C GLN A 35 -16.19 -9.69 -14.07
N GLU A 36 -15.90 -8.45 -14.39
CA GLU A 36 -15.69 -7.37 -13.42
C GLU A 36 -16.93 -6.47 -13.39
N ASP A 37 -17.62 -6.45 -12.27
CA ASP A 37 -18.72 -5.53 -12.02
C ASP A 37 -18.21 -4.36 -11.17
N HIS A 38 -18.38 -3.14 -11.67
CA HIS A 38 -17.93 -1.93 -11.01
C HIS A 38 -19.10 -1.13 -10.48
N SER A 39 -19.05 -0.80 -9.18
CA SER A 39 -19.91 0.21 -8.58
C SER A 39 -19.04 1.26 -7.90
N ALA A 40 -19.16 2.52 -8.30
CA ALA A 40 -18.47 3.64 -7.68
C ALA A 40 -19.37 4.29 -6.63
N ILE A 41 -18.89 4.38 -5.39
CA ILE A 41 -19.58 5.08 -4.30
C ILE A 41 -18.69 6.26 -3.86
N LEU A 42 -19.16 7.49 -4.14
CA LEU A 42 -18.55 8.68 -3.57
C LEU A 42 -19.18 8.95 -2.20
N ASN A 43 -18.43 8.69 -1.13
CA ASN A 43 -18.94 8.83 0.24
C ASN A 43 -18.83 10.27 0.75
N GLN A 44 -17.72 10.95 0.44
CA GLN A 44 -17.45 12.30 0.96
C GLN A 44 -16.42 13.03 0.11
N VAL A 45 -16.59 14.36 -0.02
CA VAL A 45 -15.58 15.28 -0.54
C VAL A 45 -15.24 16.25 0.57
N GLN A 46 -13.96 16.45 0.84
CA GLN A 46 -13.46 17.40 1.83
C GLN A 46 -12.26 18.14 1.25
N ASP A 47 -12.25 19.45 1.40
CA ASP A 47 -11.10 20.28 1.08
C ASP A 47 -10.02 20.08 2.16
N VAL A 48 -8.77 19.95 1.75
CA VAL A 48 -7.64 19.75 2.65
C VAL A 48 -6.48 20.66 2.25
N PHE A 49 -5.77 21.21 3.23
CA PHE A 49 -4.57 22.03 3.01
C PHE A 49 -3.35 21.36 3.65
N LYS A 50 -2.62 20.60 2.85
CA LYS A 50 -1.44 19.84 3.29
C LYS A 50 -0.22 20.23 2.46
N PHE A 51 0.90 20.39 3.14
CA PHE A 51 2.19 20.65 2.52
C PHE A 51 3.01 19.36 2.50
N ILE A 52 3.20 18.77 1.32
CA ILE A 52 4.07 17.62 1.13
C ILE A 52 5.51 18.13 1.00
N ALA A 53 6.32 17.84 2.01
CA ALA A 53 7.72 18.25 2.04
C ALA A 53 8.61 17.29 1.25
N VAL A 54 8.34 15.97 1.35
CA VAL A 54 9.14 14.92 0.71
C VAL A 54 8.24 13.79 0.24
N GLU A 55 8.49 13.29 -0.96
CA GLU A 55 7.97 12.00 -1.45
C GLU A 55 9.12 11.01 -1.61
N GLY A 56 8.89 9.79 -1.17
CA GLY A 56 9.84 8.69 -1.31
C GLY A 56 9.17 7.39 -1.71
N GLN A 57 9.98 6.47 -2.23
CA GLN A 57 9.58 5.09 -2.47
C GLN A 57 10.35 4.19 -1.52
N VAL A 58 9.62 3.34 -0.82
CA VAL A 58 10.16 2.36 0.12
C VAL A 58 9.71 0.99 -0.33
N SER A 59 10.65 0.04 -0.38
CA SER A 59 10.35 -1.34 -0.75
C SER A 59 11.00 -2.27 0.23
N GLU A 60 10.22 -3.18 0.80
CA GLU A 60 10.66 -4.11 1.83
C GLU A 60 10.05 -5.50 1.62
N ILE A 61 10.75 -6.51 2.13
CA ILE A 61 10.25 -7.88 2.15
C ILE A 61 9.63 -8.14 3.52
N TYR A 62 8.33 -8.41 3.51
CA TYR A 62 7.56 -8.75 4.69
C TYR A 62 7.28 -10.26 4.72
N SER A 63 7.65 -10.92 5.81
CA SER A 63 7.38 -12.33 6.03
C SER A 63 6.24 -12.48 7.04
N TYR A 64 5.14 -13.04 6.57
CA TYR A 64 3.98 -13.40 7.40
C TYR A 64 3.99 -14.89 7.67
N LYS A 65 3.72 -15.28 8.93
CA LYS A 65 3.62 -16.67 9.35
C LYS A 65 2.57 -16.79 10.45
N ASP A 66 1.68 -17.74 10.28
CA ASP A 66 0.65 -18.07 11.26
C ASP A 66 0.55 -19.60 11.41
N TYR A 67 0.36 -20.09 12.64
CA TYR A 67 0.26 -21.51 12.93
C TYR A 67 -0.64 -21.79 14.15
N TYR A 68 -1.31 -22.94 14.12
CA TYR A 68 -2.05 -23.46 15.26
C TYR A 68 -1.13 -24.33 16.11
N TYR A 69 -1.17 -24.22 17.42
CA TYR A 69 -0.48 -25.02 18.43
C TYR A 69 1.02 -25.26 18.21
N TYR A 70 1.41 -25.80 17.03
CA TYR A 70 2.80 -26.13 16.68
C TYR A 70 3.11 -25.67 15.26
N ASP A 71 4.35 -25.21 15.05
CA ASP A 71 4.88 -24.81 13.74
C ASP A 71 5.22 -26.04 12.86
N LEU A 72 4.15 -26.79 12.50
CA LEU A 72 4.24 -27.92 11.58
C LEU A 72 3.51 -27.59 10.28
N SER A 73 4.07 -28.07 9.16
CA SER A 73 3.58 -27.76 7.81
C SER A 73 2.05 -27.91 7.63
N PRO A 74 1.36 -28.96 8.13
CA PRO A 74 -0.09 -29.08 7.95
C PRO A 74 -0.92 -28.03 8.68
N PHE A 75 -0.36 -27.39 9.71
CA PHE A 75 -1.04 -26.44 10.59
C PHE A 75 -0.54 -24.99 10.44
N ARG A 76 0.36 -24.77 9.49
CA ARG A 76 1.01 -23.50 9.26
C ARG A 76 0.61 -22.92 7.91
N LYS A 77 0.39 -21.59 7.86
CA LYS A 77 0.38 -20.79 6.64
C LYS A 77 1.47 -19.74 6.71
N LYS A 78 2.09 -19.46 5.60
CA LYS A 78 3.11 -18.42 5.47
C LYS A 78 2.97 -17.69 4.15
N ALA A 79 3.36 -16.43 4.13
CA ALA A 79 3.47 -15.65 2.91
C ALA A 79 4.74 -14.80 2.96
N LEU A 80 5.50 -14.81 1.88
CA LEU A 80 6.60 -13.89 1.65
C LEU A 80 6.13 -12.85 0.63
N ILE A 81 6.14 -11.59 1.04
CA ILE A 81 5.53 -10.51 0.30
C ILE A 81 6.54 -9.38 0.17
N LYS A 82 6.69 -8.85 -1.04
CA LYS A 82 7.35 -7.58 -1.23
C LYS A 82 6.30 -6.48 -1.12
N VAL A 83 6.51 -5.56 -0.21
CA VAL A 83 5.69 -4.36 -0.03
C VAL A 83 6.40 -3.20 -0.70
N ASN A 84 5.80 -2.64 -1.72
CA ASN A 84 6.25 -1.42 -2.36
C ASN A 84 5.33 -0.29 -1.92
N ALA A 85 5.89 0.81 -1.43
CA ALA A 85 5.08 1.94 -0.99
C ALA A 85 5.61 3.26 -1.51
N LYS A 86 4.70 4.12 -1.94
CA LYS A 86 4.93 5.54 -2.15
C LYS A 86 4.46 6.28 -0.91
N VAL A 87 5.38 7.00 -0.27
CA VAL A 87 5.13 7.70 0.99
C VAL A 87 5.31 9.18 0.80
N SER A 88 4.31 9.96 1.18
CA SER A 88 4.38 11.43 1.22
C SER A 88 4.43 11.88 2.68
N ILE A 89 5.50 12.56 3.04
CA ILE A 89 5.74 13.10 4.38
C ILE A 89 5.68 14.63 4.33
N GLY A 90 5.04 15.23 5.31
CA GLY A 90 4.88 16.67 5.34
C GLY A 90 4.05 17.16 6.52
N TYR A 91 3.35 18.25 6.34
CA TYR A 91 2.67 18.99 7.39
C TYR A 91 1.20 19.22 7.03
N ASP A 92 0.34 19.04 8.01
CA ASP A 92 -1.08 19.37 7.91
C ASP A 92 -1.29 20.81 8.38
N PHE A 93 -1.45 21.71 7.42
CA PHE A 93 -1.59 23.14 7.70
C PHE A 93 -2.96 23.51 8.28
N GLU A 94 -3.94 22.63 8.24
CA GLU A 94 -5.21 22.84 8.94
C GLU A 94 -5.04 22.84 10.47
N LYS A 95 -3.99 22.19 10.95
CA LYS A 95 -3.67 22.10 12.38
C LYS A 95 -2.82 23.27 12.88
N LEU A 96 -2.30 24.12 11.98
CA LEU A 96 -1.46 25.25 12.35
C LEU A 96 -2.29 26.42 12.87
N ASN A 97 -1.82 27.00 13.95
CA ASN A 97 -2.34 28.26 14.46
C ASN A 97 -1.47 29.42 13.96
N ILE A 98 -1.98 30.14 12.94
CA ILE A 98 -1.28 31.30 12.36
C ILE A 98 -1.92 32.57 12.87
N GLN A 99 -1.11 33.45 13.49
CA GLN A 99 -1.52 34.76 13.97
C GLN A 99 -0.77 35.87 13.26
N ILE A 100 -1.47 36.93 12.91
CA ILE A 100 -0.89 38.08 12.26
C ILE A 100 -1.02 39.28 13.24
N ASP A 101 0.10 39.81 13.67
CA ASP A 101 0.16 41.02 14.47
C ASP A 101 0.63 42.20 13.60
N GLU A 102 -0.31 43.00 13.15
CA GLU A 102 -0.04 44.19 12.33
C GLU A 102 0.70 45.27 13.10
N SER A 103 0.51 45.36 14.43
CA SER A 103 1.13 46.39 15.26
C SER A 103 2.63 46.18 15.44
N THR A 104 3.06 44.96 15.59
CA THR A 104 4.47 44.56 15.66
C THR A 104 5.03 44.08 14.33
N LYS A 105 4.19 43.95 13.29
CA LYS A 105 4.50 43.40 11.98
C LYS A 105 5.09 41.97 12.09
N GLN A 106 4.41 41.13 12.84
CA GLN A 106 4.84 39.74 13.05
C GLN A 106 3.80 38.79 12.48
N LEU A 107 4.31 37.77 11.75
CA LEU A 107 3.60 36.54 11.38
C LEU A 107 4.03 35.45 12.35
N ILE A 108 3.12 35.03 13.22
CA ILE A 108 3.40 34.09 14.31
C ILE A 108 2.77 32.75 13.95
N ILE A 109 3.60 31.70 13.84
CA ILE A 109 3.16 30.32 13.65
C ILE A 109 3.33 29.60 14.98
N LYS A 110 2.19 29.14 15.53
CA LYS A 110 2.15 28.40 16.80
C LYS A 110 1.87 26.92 16.57
N ASP A 111 2.25 26.11 17.55
CA ASP A 111 1.97 24.67 17.56
C ASP A 111 2.47 23.92 16.33
N LEU A 112 3.63 24.32 15.81
CA LEU A 112 4.25 23.61 14.69
C LEU A 112 4.55 22.17 15.10
N SER A 113 3.85 21.22 14.47
CA SER A 113 4.05 19.78 14.72
C SER A 113 5.25 19.24 13.93
N SER A 114 5.81 18.14 14.40
CA SER A 114 6.75 17.35 13.60
C SER A 114 6.09 16.85 12.31
N PRO A 115 6.87 16.58 11.25
CA PRO A 115 6.30 16.04 10.02
C PRO A 115 5.58 14.72 10.27
N GLU A 116 4.53 14.45 9.51
CA GLU A 116 3.74 13.22 9.59
C GLU A 116 3.59 12.58 8.20
N ILE A 117 3.26 11.28 8.17
CA ILE A 117 2.90 10.62 6.91
C ILE A 117 1.53 11.11 6.49
N LEU A 118 1.48 11.93 5.44
CA LEU A 118 0.25 12.48 4.89
C LEU A 118 -0.46 11.52 3.95
N SER A 119 0.31 10.70 3.25
CA SER A 119 -0.20 9.65 2.35
C SER A 119 0.76 8.48 2.29
N LEU A 120 0.21 7.28 2.28
CA LEU A 120 0.93 6.04 2.06
C LEU A 120 0.10 5.18 1.11
N ASP A 121 0.59 5.05 -0.11
CA ASP A 121 0.04 4.17 -1.14
C ASP A 121 0.96 2.96 -1.27
N HIS A 122 0.41 1.75 -1.17
CA HIS A 122 1.21 0.54 -1.15
C HIS A 122 0.61 -0.57 -1.97
N ASP A 123 1.51 -1.33 -2.61
CA ASP A 123 1.21 -2.53 -3.38
C ASP A 123 1.89 -3.74 -2.78
N LEU A 124 1.24 -4.89 -2.88
CA LEU A 124 1.74 -6.17 -2.41
C LEU A 124 2.05 -7.09 -3.57
N GLU A 125 3.30 -7.52 -3.66
CA GLU A 125 3.74 -8.56 -4.58
C GLU A 125 4.00 -9.86 -3.78
N TYR A 126 3.21 -10.90 -4.05
CA TYR A 126 3.34 -12.19 -3.37
C TYR A 126 4.41 -13.05 -4.06
N TYR A 127 5.45 -13.44 -3.33
CA TYR A 127 6.54 -14.28 -3.86
C TYR A 127 6.39 -15.75 -3.50
N ASP A 128 5.99 -16.05 -2.27
CA ASP A 128 5.83 -17.41 -1.78
C ASP A 128 4.62 -17.43 -0.84
N VAL A 129 3.62 -18.20 -1.22
CA VAL A 129 2.41 -18.44 -0.41
C VAL A 129 2.30 -19.93 -0.20
N ASP A 130 2.42 -20.36 1.03
CA ASP A 130 2.34 -21.77 1.43
C ASP A 130 1.23 -21.95 2.46
N GLU A 131 0.31 -22.85 2.18
CA GLU A 131 -0.84 -23.14 3.01
C GLU A 131 -0.78 -24.57 3.56
N GLY A 132 -1.10 -24.71 4.83
CA GLY A 132 -1.21 -26.04 5.45
C GLY A 132 -2.53 -26.69 5.12
N THR A 133 -2.59 -28.02 5.21
CA THR A 133 -3.80 -28.80 4.97
C THR A 133 -4.99 -28.35 5.88
N PHE A 134 -4.66 -27.87 7.08
CA PHE A 134 -5.64 -27.45 8.09
C PHE A 134 -5.59 -25.96 8.42
N ASN A 135 -4.75 -25.19 7.73
CA ASN A 135 -4.59 -23.75 7.94
C ASN A 135 -4.39 -23.04 6.61
N ASN A 136 -5.48 -22.67 5.96
CA ASN A 136 -5.52 -21.97 4.69
C ASN A 136 -5.72 -20.47 4.92
N PHE A 137 -5.39 -19.63 3.93
CA PHE A 137 -5.70 -18.20 3.97
C PHE A 137 -7.19 -17.96 3.76
N SER A 138 -7.82 -17.32 4.71
CA SER A 138 -9.19 -16.79 4.58
C SER A 138 -9.16 -15.35 4.01
N PRO A 139 -10.27 -14.82 3.50
CA PRO A 139 -10.36 -13.41 3.10
C PRO A 139 -9.99 -12.44 4.23
N GLU A 140 -10.35 -12.78 5.48
CA GLU A 140 -9.99 -12.00 6.67
C GLU A 140 -8.49 -12.00 6.94
N ASP A 141 -7.82 -13.12 6.68
CA ASP A 141 -6.35 -13.21 6.81
C ASP A 141 -5.65 -12.32 5.78
N LEU A 142 -6.14 -12.30 4.54
CA LEU A 142 -5.60 -11.43 3.48
C LEU A 142 -5.80 -9.95 3.83
N THR A 143 -6.93 -9.59 4.42
CA THR A 143 -7.18 -8.23 4.91
C THR A 143 -6.20 -7.86 6.02
N LYS A 144 -6.04 -8.72 7.03
CA LYS A 144 -5.07 -8.52 8.11
C LYS A 144 -3.62 -8.43 7.60
N LEU A 145 -3.29 -9.25 6.62
CA LEU A 145 -1.98 -9.25 5.99
C LEU A 145 -1.70 -7.90 5.31
N ASN A 146 -2.67 -7.38 4.57
CA ASN A 146 -2.58 -6.06 3.94
C ASN A 146 -2.39 -4.95 4.97
N GLU A 147 -3.18 -4.93 6.05
CA GLU A 147 -3.07 -3.96 7.13
C GLU A 147 -1.72 -4.07 7.87
N SER A 148 -1.27 -5.29 8.15
CA SER A 148 0.01 -5.53 8.82
C SER A 148 1.18 -5.08 7.95
N SER A 149 1.13 -5.33 6.66
CA SER A 149 2.13 -4.90 5.69
C SER A 149 2.18 -3.37 5.58
N LYS A 150 1.03 -2.71 5.56
CA LYS A 150 0.91 -1.25 5.59
C LYS A 150 1.53 -0.65 6.85
N ASN A 151 1.22 -1.24 8.02
CA ASN A 151 1.77 -0.78 9.29
C ASN A 151 3.29 -1.01 9.38
N TYR A 152 3.77 -2.11 8.84
CA TYR A 152 5.19 -2.41 8.77
C TYR A 152 5.94 -1.40 7.91
N ILE A 153 5.51 -1.18 6.67
CA ILE A 153 6.18 -0.25 5.75
C ILE A 153 6.07 1.21 6.23
N SER A 154 4.99 1.57 6.93
CA SER A 154 4.85 2.88 7.58
C SER A 154 5.94 3.12 8.62
N LYS A 155 6.26 2.12 9.46
CA LYS A 155 7.37 2.21 10.43
C LYS A 155 8.71 2.34 9.74
N VAL A 156 8.96 1.53 8.70
CA VAL A 156 10.20 1.63 7.91
C VAL A 156 10.36 3.03 7.30
N ALA A 157 9.28 3.62 6.81
CA ALA A 157 9.29 4.97 6.28
C ALA A 157 9.61 6.02 7.36
N MET A 158 9.06 5.86 8.57
CA MET A 158 9.35 6.76 9.71
C MET A 158 10.82 6.69 10.16
N ASP A 159 11.41 5.49 10.13
CA ASP A 159 12.80 5.26 10.52
C ASP A 159 13.81 5.64 9.42
N SER A 160 13.31 6.02 8.23
CA SER A 160 14.13 6.36 7.08
C SER A 160 14.59 7.83 7.07
N ASP A 161 15.53 8.16 6.16
CA ASP A 161 15.99 9.54 5.94
C ASP A 161 14.90 10.49 5.44
N LEU A 162 13.74 9.98 5.00
CA LEU A 162 12.64 10.80 4.50
C LEU A 162 12.13 11.78 5.55
N TYR A 163 12.09 11.35 6.80
CA TYR A 163 11.62 12.18 7.92
C TYR A 163 12.55 13.37 8.16
N LYS A 164 13.86 13.11 8.26
CA LYS A 164 14.89 14.16 8.41
C LYS A 164 14.90 15.14 7.23
N ARG A 165 14.65 14.61 6.02
CA ARG A 165 14.55 15.47 4.83
C ARG A 165 13.33 16.38 4.89
N ALA A 166 12.21 15.89 5.41
CA ALA A 166 11.01 16.70 5.58
C ALA A 166 11.22 17.84 6.60
N GLU A 167 11.92 17.59 7.69
CA GLU A 167 12.33 18.62 8.66
C GLU A 167 13.21 19.69 8.00
N LYS A 168 14.21 19.26 7.23
CA LYS A 168 15.07 20.20 6.51
C LYS A 168 14.31 21.05 5.48
N GLN A 169 13.36 20.44 4.74
CA GLN A 169 12.52 21.18 3.79
C GLN A 169 11.62 22.22 4.49
N GLN A 170 11.18 21.93 5.71
CA GLN A 170 10.46 22.89 6.53
C GLN A 170 11.33 24.10 6.89
N GLU A 171 12.57 23.88 7.33
CA GLU A 171 13.52 24.96 7.63
C GLU A 171 13.77 25.85 6.40
N GLU A 172 13.97 25.22 5.23
CA GLU A 172 14.14 25.92 3.96
C GLU A 172 12.90 26.76 3.58
N LEU A 173 11.70 26.20 3.78
CA LEU A 173 10.43 26.93 3.55
C LEU A 173 10.32 28.16 4.44
N PHE A 174 10.62 28.02 5.72
CA PHE A 174 10.56 29.16 6.65
C PHE A 174 11.62 30.21 6.35
N GLY A 175 12.81 29.79 5.93
CA GLY A 175 13.84 30.71 5.45
C GLY A 175 13.37 31.52 4.23
N MET A 176 12.69 30.89 3.28
CA MET A 176 12.09 31.59 2.14
C MET A 176 10.97 32.53 2.55
N LEU A 177 10.10 32.13 3.48
CA LEU A 177 9.05 33.01 4.01
C LEU A 177 9.63 34.23 4.71
N GLN A 178 10.65 34.05 5.55
CA GLN A 178 11.36 35.14 6.21
C GLN A 178 11.97 36.11 5.19
N PHE A 179 12.62 35.58 4.14
CA PHE A 179 13.20 36.40 3.08
C PHE A 179 12.16 37.23 2.31
N ILE A 180 10.95 36.72 2.13
CA ILE A 180 9.86 37.45 1.47
C ILE A 180 9.25 38.53 2.39
N LEU A 181 9.18 38.25 3.69
CA LEU A 181 8.57 39.16 4.68
C LEU A 181 9.48 40.33 5.06
N GLU A 182 10.78 40.10 5.11
CA GLU A 182 11.78 41.07 5.58
C GLU A 182 11.77 42.42 4.84
N PRO A 183 11.71 42.48 3.48
CA PRO A 183 11.66 43.75 2.76
C PRO A 183 10.41 44.59 3.06
N ALA A 184 9.32 43.94 3.48
CA ALA A 184 8.08 44.63 3.90
C ALA A 184 8.12 45.06 5.39
N GLY A 185 9.23 44.75 6.09
CA GLY A 185 9.43 45.05 7.51
C GLY A 185 8.65 44.07 8.42
N TRP A 186 8.30 42.90 7.92
CA TRP A 186 7.64 41.84 8.70
C TRP A 186 8.64 40.81 9.18
N GLN A 187 8.35 40.21 10.32
CA GLN A 187 9.15 39.13 10.90
C GLN A 187 8.32 37.86 11.04
N LEU A 188 8.93 36.71 10.72
CA LEU A 188 8.37 35.40 11.00
C LEU A 188 8.79 34.96 12.40
N VAL A 189 7.82 34.64 13.23
CA VAL A 189 8.04 34.09 14.59
C VAL A 189 7.45 32.68 14.64
N ILE A 190 8.25 31.69 15.06
CA ILE A 190 7.81 30.31 15.22
C ILE A 190 7.83 29.98 16.70
N GLU A 191 6.66 29.72 17.27
CA GLU A 191 6.50 29.32 18.66
C GLU A 191 6.22 27.80 18.73
N ASN A 192 7.20 27.04 19.20
CA ASN A 192 7.04 25.62 19.44
C ASN A 192 6.44 25.38 20.83
N LYS A 193 5.65 24.31 20.94
CA LYS A 193 4.99 23.91 22.20
C LYS A 193 5.97 23.64 23.36
N GLU A 194 7.20 23.25 23.06
CA GLU A 194 8.25 22.97 24.06
C GLU A 194 8.76 24.23 24.77
N ASP A 195 8.73 25.38 24.09
CA ASP A 195 9.19 26.65 24.69
C ASP A 195 8.19 27.26 25.70
N SER A 196 6.93 26.79 25.68
CA SER A 196 5.87 27.31 26.55
C SER A 196 5.90 26.78 28.00
N PHE A 197 6.71 25.77 28.27
CA PHE A 197 6.85 25.18 29.64
C PHE A 197 8.06 25.74 30.43
N LEU A 198 8.82 26.64 29.84
CA LEU A 198 10.03 27.21 30.46
C LEU A 198 9.87 28.67 30.93
N ASN A 199 8.65 29.26 30.84
CA ASN A 199 8.35 30.60 31.35
C ASN A 199 7.30 30.55 32.46
#